data_e7b7f7ca74c414f630ca7acaabd3c0f0
#
_entry.id   e7b7f7ca74c414f630ca7acaabd3c0f0
#
_cell.length_a   1.000
_cell.length_b   1.000
_cell.length_c   1.000
_cell.angle_alpha   90.00
_cell.angle_beta   90.00
_cell.angle_gamma   90.00
#
_symmetry.space_group_name_H-M   'P 1'
#
loop_
_entity.id
_entity.type
_entity.pdbx_description
1 polymer ?
#
loop_
_entity_poly.entity_id
_entity_poly.type
_entity_poly.pdbx_seq_one_letter_code
_entity_poly.pdbx_strand_id
1 'polypeptide(L)'
;NIPPGNYSLQASMIGYTDYKLEDLIVKIDQTAIIDILLTQRSIEMERVTVEATRPIIVHDISNSQINITSDEITDLPLDDISDVLGLQAGIEGLSVRGGGSRESLFQVDGLSYNDERSYVPYMSIPLSIIKEVQVQTGGFSAEYGNIRSGIVNIVLDEGDKKKYRGGFKYRHSPPAPKHFG
;
A
#
# COMPACT_ATOMS: atom_id res chain seq x y z
N ASN A 1 -2.42 14.66 12.07
CA ASN A 1 -2.03 13.76 10.98
C ASN A 1 -1.25 12.61 11.60
N ILE A 2 -1.66 11.38 11.34
CA ILE A 2 -1.00 10.17 11.83
C ILE A 2 -0.20 9.61 10.65
N PRO A 3 1.10 9.30 10.81
CA PRO A 3 1.89 8.69 9.76
C PRO A 3 1.33 7.32 9.33
N PRO A 4 1.57 6.87 8.10
CA PRO A 4 1.18 5.53 7.67
C PRO A 4 1.88 4.46 8.51
N GLY A 5 1.15 3.42 8.89
CA GLY A 5 1.70 2.35 9.73
C GLY A 5 0.63 1.51 10.38
N ASN A 6 1.08 0.51 11.16
CA ASN A 6 0.20 -0.31 11.98
C ASN A 6 0.09 0.28 13.37
N TYR A 7 -1.14 0.41 13.86
CA TYR A 7 -1.46 1.00 15.14
C TYR A 7 -2.37 0.08 15.94
N SER A 8 -2.36 0.24 17.25
CA SER A 8 -3.40 -0.28 18.11
C SER A 8 -4.22 0.89 18.65
N LEU A 9 -5.54 0.75 18.64
CA LEU A 9 -6.46 1.76 19.13
C LEU A 9 -7.14 1.21 20.40
N GLN A 10 -7.12 2.01 21.46
CA GLN A 10 -7.82 1.69 22.69
C GLN A 10 -8.82 2.82 23.00
N ALA A 11 -10.07 2.45 23.22
CA ALA A 11 -11.10 3.36 23.68
C ALA A 11 -11.60 2.93 25.06
N SER A 12 -11.62 3.85 26.01
CA SER A 12 -12.12 3.62 27.37
C SER A 12 -13.04 4.74 27.82
N MET A 13 -14.10 4.40 28.54
CA MET A 13 -15.04 5.33 29.12
C MET A 13 -15.52 4.83 30.48
N ILE A 14 -15.69 5.74 31.43
CA ILE A 14 -16.18 5.40 32.79
C ILE A 14 -17.58 4.75 32.68
N GLY A 15 -17.73 3.55 33.23
CA GLY A 15 -18.98 2.79 33.19
C GLY A 15 -19.16 1.90 31.96
N TYR A 16 -18.16 1.85 31.07
CA TYR A 16 -18.16 0.98 29.90
C TYR A 16 -16.97 0.02 29.92
N THR A 17 -17.07 -1.05 29.14
CA THR A 17 -15.99 -2.00 28.94
C THR A 17 -14.96 -1.41 27.97
N ASP A 18 -13.67 -1.54 28.29
CA ASP A 18 -12.60 -1.08 27.43
C ASP A 18 -12.64 -1.82 26.09
N TYR A 19 -12.50 -1.08 25.01
CA TYR A 19 -12.41 -1.61 23.65
C TYR A 19 -10.98 -1.48 23.16
N LYS A 20 -10.40 -2.56 22.62
CA LYS A 20 -9.07 -2.58 22.03
C LYS A 20 -9.17 -3.16 20.62
N LEU A 21 -8.67 -2.43 19.65
CA LEU A 21 -8.50 -2.86 18.26
C LEU A 21 -7.00 -2.95 17.99
N GLU A 22 -6.51 -4.13 17.64
CA GLU A 22 -5.14 -4.36 17.19
C GLU A 22 -5.08 -4.38 15.67
N ASP A 23 -3.88 -4.19 15.10
CA ASP A 23 -3.62 -4.24 13.65
C ASP A 23 -4.42 -3.22 12.81
N LEU A 24 -4.60 -2.01 13.35
CA LEU A 24 -5.18 -0.91 12.60
C LEU A 24 -4.14 -0.38 11.59
N ILE A 25 -4.37 -0.63 10.32
CA ILE A 25 -3.49 -0.16 9.23
C ILE A 25 -3.93 1.24 8.80
N VAL A 26 -3.06 2.23 8.99
CA VAL A 26 -3.23 3.58 8.46
C VAL A 26 -2.41 3.70 7.19
N LYS A 27 -3.09 3.96 6.06
CA LYS A 27 -2.47 4.12 4.73
C LYS A 27 -2.31 5.60 4.39
N ILE A 28 -1.43 5.90 3.44
CA ILE A 28 -1.22 7.26 2.91
C ILE A 28 -2.50 7.73 2.20
N ASP A 29 -2.83 9.01 2.39
CA ASP A 29 -3.97 9.69 1.74
C ASP A 29 -5.32 8.97 1.86
N GLN A 30 -5.48 8.15 2.89
CA GLN A 30 -6.74 7.49 3.22
C GLN A 30 -7.18 7.83 4.63
N THR A 31 -8.47 8.09 4.79
CA THR A 31 -9.11 8.27 6.09
C THR A 31 -9.74 6.97 6.54
N ALA A 32 -9.20 6.35 7.60
CA ALA A 32 -9.83 5.21 8.22
C ALA A 32 -10.91 5.69 9.21
N ILE A 33 -12.15 5.30 8.98
CA ILE A 33 -13.28 5.59 9.87
C ILE A 33 -13.56 4.33 10.69
N ILE A 34 -13.56 4.47 12.01
CA ILE A 34 -13.79 3.37 12.93
C ILE A 34 -14.94 3.74 13.86
N ASP A 35 -16.04 3.01 13.73
CA ASP A 35 -17.17 3.13 14.64
C ASP A 35 -16.98 2.21 15.85
N ILE A 36 -16.86 2.80 17.04
CA ILE A 36 -16.64 2.07 18.28
C ILE A 36 -17.94 2.04 19.09
N LEU A 37 -18.48 0.86 19.29
CA LEU A 37 -19.62 0.62 20.17
C LEU A 37 -19.11 0.13 21.52
N LEU A 38 -19.17 0.99 22.53
CA LEU A 38 -18.83 0.63 23.90
C LEU A 38 -20.04 -0.02 24.59
N THR A 39 -19.83 -1.17 25.22
CA THR A 39 -20.85 -1.87 26.00
C THR A 39 -20.81 -1.38 27.44
N GLN A 40 -21.96 -1.04 28.00
CA GLN A 40 -22.07 -0.60 29.39
C GLN A 40 -21.66 -1.71 30.36
N ARG A 41 -20.77 -1.39 31.30
CA ARG A 41 -20.30 -2.33 32.33
C ARG A 41 -21.40 -2.51 33.36
N SER A 42 -22.02 -3.67 33.40
CA SER A 42 -22.84 -4.05 34.57
C SER A 42 -21.90 -4.39 35.75
N ILE A 43 -22.28 -4.01 36.95
CA ILE A 43 -21.45 -4.03 38.17
C ILE A 43 -21.05 -5.46 38.65
N GLU A 44 -21.51 -6.48 37.96
CA GLU A 44 -21.16 -7.88 38.25
C GLU A 44 -20.66 -8.55 37.01
N MET A 45 -19.35 -8.54 36.76
CA MET A 45 -18.62 -9.66 36.18
C MET A 45 -17.19 -9.26 35.73
N GLU A 46 -16.29 -10.24 35.76
CA GLU A 46 -14.90 -10.23 35.37
C GLU A 46 -14.61 -9.40 34.06
N ARG A 47 -13.41 -8.82 34.02
CA ARG A 47 -12.90 -8.16 32.83
C ARG A 47 -12.99 -9.07 31.62
N VAL A 48 -14.00 -8.91 30.81
CA VAL A 48 -14.05 -9.50 29.49
C VAL A 48 -13.45 -8.48 28.52
N THR A 49 -12.23 -8.72 28.10
CA THR A 49 -11.62 -7.98 26.99
C THR A 49 -12.20 -8.56 25.71
N VAL A 50 -13.04 -7.80 25.02
CA VAL A 50 -13.56 -8.21 23.71
C VAL A 50 -12.54 -7.80 22.66
N GLU A 51 -11.77 -8.75 22.16
CA GLU A 51 -10.96 -8.57 20.95
C GLU A 51 -11.88 -8.67 19.73
N ALA A 52 -12.11 -7.56 19.08
CA ALA A 52 -12.90 -7.55 17.85
C ALA A 52 -11.97 -7.37 16.65
N THR A 53 -11.84 -8.40 15.84
CA THR A 53 -11.25 -8.28 14.51
C THR A 53 -12.35 -7.86 13.54
N ARG A 54 -12.47 -6.59 13.24
CA ARG A 54 -13.42 -6.09 12.22
C ARG A 54 -12.67 -5.63 10.98
N PRO A 55 -13.20 -5.93 9.80
CA PRO A 55 -12.67 -5.34 8.58
C PRO A 55 -12.86 -3.81 8.63
N ILE A 56 -11.80 -3.07 8.38
CA ILE A 56 -11.84 -1.62 8.27
C ILE A 56 -12.58 -1.27 6.99
N ILE A 57 -13.74 -0.64 7.12
CA ILE A 57 -14.46 -0.12 5.97
C ILE A 57 -13.85 1.24 5.63
N VAL A 58 -13.16 1.32 4.51
CA VAL A 58 -12.63 2.58 3.98
C VAL A 58 -13.72 3.29 3.22
N HIS A 59 -14.30 4.35 3.80
CA HIS A 59 -15.48 5.04 3.27
C HIS A 59 -15.15 6.19 2.31
N ASP A 60 -13.91 6.62 2.17
CA ASP A 60 -13.59 7.88 1.50
C ASP A 60 -12.75 7.70 0.23
N ILE A 61 -13.09 6.69 -0.58
CA ILE A 61 -12.47 6.54 -1.89
C ILE A 61 -13.47 7.04 -2.94
N SER A 62 -13.47 8.35 -3.19
CA SER A 62 -14.16 8.92 -4.36
C SER A 62 -13.43 8.63 -5.68
N ASN A 63 -12.25 8.05 -5.61
CA ASN A 63 -11.36 7.70 -6.71
C ASN A 63 -11.12 6.19 -6.77
N SER A 64 -10.91 5.67 -7.97
CA SER A 64 -10.48 4.28 -8.17
C SER A 64 -9.02 4.15 -7.78
N GLN A 65 -8.76 3.66 -6.56
CA GLN A 65 -7.43 3.47 -6.00
C GLN A 65 -7.19 2.00 -5.68
N ILE A 66 -5.99 1.52 -5.99
CA ILE A 66 -5.50 0.18 -5.68
C ILE A 66 -4.27 0.36 -4.81
N ASN A 67 -4.19 -0.35 -3.70
CA ASN A 67 -3.04 -0.35 -2.82
C ASN A 67 -2.44 -1.75 -2.76
N ILE A 68 -1.14 -1.85 -2.99
CA ILE A 68 -0.36 -3.08 -2.96
C ILE A 68 0.66 -2.95 -1.84
N THR A 69 0.62 -3.85 -0.88
CA THR A 69 1.51 -3.82 0.30
C THR A 69 2.80 -4.59 0.07
N SER A 70 3.82 -4.34 0.89
CA SER A 70 5.10 -5.07 0.84
C SER A 70 4.94 -6.58 1.00
N ASP A 71 3.99 -7.02 1.82
CA ASP A 71 3.73 -8.45 2.03
C ASP A 71 3.22 -9.10 0.75
N GLU A 72 2.26 -8.46 0.06
CA GLU A 72 1.77 -8.93 -1.23
C GLU A 72 2.87 -8.98 -2.29
N ILE A 73 3.77 -7.97 -2.31
CA ILE A 73 4.89 -7.91 -3.26
C ILE A 73 5.91 -9.02 -2.97
N THR A 74 6.21 -9.28 -1.71
CA THR A 74 7.24 -10.24 -1.29
C THR A 74 6.86 -11.68 -1.64
N ASP A 75 5.58 -12.00 -1.59
CA ASP A 75 5.05 -13.33 -1.92
C ASP A 75 5.04 -13.61 -3.43
N LEU A 76 5.25 -12.59 -4.26
CA LEU A 76 5.27 -12.74 -5.71
C LEU A 76 6.68 -13.09 -6.23
N PRO A 77 6.80 -14.00 -7.21
CA PRO A 77 8.08 -14.35 -7.84
C PRO A 77 8.50 -13.31 -8.90
N LEU A 78 8.35 -12.02 -8.59
CA LEU A 78 8.64 -10.90 -9.48
C LEU A 78 9.88 -10.15 -9.04
N ASP A 79 10.52 -9.43 -9.97
CA ASP A 79 11.75 -8.70 -9.73
C ASP A 79 11.61 -7.20 -10.03
N ASP A 80 10.61 -6.82 -10.80
CA ASP A 80 10.40 -5.45 -11.26
C ASP A 80 9.02 -4.92 -10.83
N ILE A 81 8.97 -3.63 -10.53
CA ILE A 81 7.72 -2.96 -10.14
C ILE A 81 6.70 -2.93 -11.28
N SER A 82 7.14 -2.89 -12.54
CA SER A 82 6.26 -2.94 -13.70
C SER A 82 5.49 -4.27 -13.80
N ASP A 83 6.14 -5.37 -13.39
CA ASP A 83 5.51 -6.68 -13.36
C ASP A 83 4.46 -6.74 -12.24
N VAL A 84 4.76 -6.17 -11.07
CA VAL A 84 3.80 -6.06 -9.95
C VAL A 84 2.58 -5.23 -10.36
N LEU A 85 2.80 -4.08 -11.00
CA LEU A 85 1.74 -3.22 -11.51
C LEU A 85 0.91 -3.91 -12.58
N GLY A 86 1.54 -4.68 -13.46
CA GLY A 86 0.89 -5.44 -14.55
C GLY A 86 -0.06 -6.54 -14.07
N LEU A 87 0.01 -6.96 -12.80
CA LEU A 87 -0.98 -7.86 -12.20
C LEU A 87 -2.32 -7.17 -11.91
N GLN A 88 -2.35 -5.84 -11.91
CA GLN A 88 -3.56 -5.08 -11.62
C GLN A 88 -4.41 -4.89 -12.88
N ALA A 89 -5.72 -5.02 -12.72
CA ALA A 89 -6.65 -4.85 -13.82
C ALA A 89 -6.55 -3.42 -14.43
N GLY A 90 -6.36 -3.36 -15.74
CA GLY A 90 -6.26 -2.10 -16.47
C GLY A 90 -4.87 -1.47 -16.46
N ILE A 91 -3.84 -2.20 -16.03
CA ILE A 91 -2.45 -1.78 -16.09
C ILE A 91 -1.66 -2.76 -16.97
N GLU A 92 -0.91 -2.23 -17.91
CA GLU A 92 -0.02 -2.99 -18.78
C GLU A 92 1.37 -2.33 -18.76
N GLY A 93 2.33 -2.94 -18.07
CA GLY A 93 3.64 -2.34 -17.80
C GLY A 93 3.51 -1.00 -17.08
N LEU A 94 3.82 0.09 -17.76
CA LEU A 94 3.70 1.47 -17.25
C LEU A 94 2.46 2.22 -17.74
N SER A 95 1.64 1.54 -18.52
CA SER A 95 0.42 2.09 -19.09
C SER A 95 -0.75 1.82 -18.16
N VAL A 96 -1.45 2.86 -17.73
CA VAL A 96 -2.64 2.77 -16.89
C VAL A 96 -3.86 3.06 -17.76
N ARG A 97 -4.84 2.15 -17.76
CA ARG A 97 -6.10 2.27 -18.54
C ARG A 97 -5.90 2.56 -20.03
N GLY A 98 -4.86 1.96 -20.62
CA GLY A 98 -4.55 2.16 -22.05
C GLY A 98 -3.98 3.53 -22.41
N GLY A 99 -3.68 4.37 -21.44
CA GLY A 99 -2.94 5.61 -21.63
C GLY A 99 -1.46 5.34 -21.87
N GLY A 100 -0.76 6.24 -22.56
CA GLY A 100 0.68 6.13 -22.75
C GLY A 100 1.46 6.28 -21.43
N SER A 101 2.67 5.71 -21.37
CA SER A 101 3.57 5.85 -20.21
C SER A 101 3.88 7.31 -19.84
N ARG A 102 3.72 8.23 -20.78
CA ARG A 102 3.88 9.67 -20.58
C ARG A 102 2.66 10.37 -19.97
N GLU A 103 1.53 9.68 -19.87
CA GLU A 103 0.27 10.21 -19.36
C GLU A 103 0.05 9.83 -17.91
N SER A 104 0.94 9.00 -17.36
CA SER A 104 0.94 8.59 -15.95
C SER A 104 2.00 9.33 -15.17
N LEU A 105 1.67 9.71 -13.93
CA LEU A 105 2.62 10.26 -12.98
C LEU A 105 3.12 9.14 -12.08
N PHE A 106 4.42 8.96 -12.04
CA PHE A 106 5.08 8.10 -11.06
C PHE A 106 5.73 8.97 -10.00
N GLN A 107 5.51 8.61 -8.75
CA GLN A 107 6.06 9.28 -7.59
C GLN A 107 6.74 8.29 -6.67
N VAL A 108 7.78 8.76 -5.98
CA VAL A 108 8.44 8.05 -4.88
C VAL A 108 8.37 8.96 -3.67
N ASP A 109 7.71 8.51 -2.61
CA ASP A 109 7.46 9.30 -1.41
C ASP A 109 6.86 10.69 -1.70
N GLY A 110 5.96 10.75 -2.70
CA GLY A 110 5.29 11.98 -3.13
C GLY A 110 6.11 12.89 -4.05
N LEU A 111 7.36 12.53 -4.37
CA LEU A 111 8.19 13.27 -5.32
C LEU A 111 8.08 12.66 -6.72
N SER A 112 7.95 13.51 -7.75
CA SER A 112 7.89 13.04 -9.14
C SER A 112 9.14 12.24 -9.50
N TYR A 113 8.92 11.05 -10.03
CA TYR A 113 9.97 10.12 -10.48
C TYR A 113 10.00 9.94 -12.00
N ASN A 114 9.34 10.84 -12.72
CA ASN A 114 9.37 10.88 -14.17
C ASN A 114 10.56 11.73 -14.64
N ASP A 115 11.23 11.29 -15.71
CA ASP A 115 12.22 12.08 -16.42
C ASP A 115 11.57 13.32 -17.03
N GLU A 116 12.05 14.51 -16.72
CA GLU A 116 11.45 15.78 -17.17
C GLU A 116 11.46 15.97 -18.69
N ARG A 117 12.32 15.26 -19.40
CA ARG A 117 12.46 15.37 -20.85
C ARG A 117 11.59 14.38 -21.61
N SER A 118 11.57 13.13 -21.17
CA SER A 118 10.85 12.04 -21.82
C SER A 118 9.48 11.78 -21.22
N TYR A 119 9.24 12.28 -20.00
CA TYR A 119 8.07 11.97 -19.16
C TYR A 119 7.88 10.47 -18.87
N VAL A 120 8.94 9.69 -19.03
CA VAL A 120 8.95 8.26 -18.69
C VAL A 120 9.56 8.10 -17.31
N PRO A 121 8.98 7.25 -16.43
CA PRO A 121 9.53 7.04 -15.08
C PRO A 121 10.87 6.32 -15.14
N TYR A 122 11.75 6.64 -14.20
CA TYR A 122 12.97 5.88 -13.94
C TYR A 122 12.58 4.56 -13.29
N MET A 123 12.82 3.41 -13.93
CA MET A 123 12.30 2.11 -13.50
C MET A 123 13.32 1.25 -12.75
N SER A 124 14.02 1.78 -11.80
CA SER A 124 15.05 1.01 -11.07
C SER A 124 14.87 1.08 -9.56
N ILE A 125 13.69 0.72 -9.07
CA ILE A 125 13.43 0.65 -7.63
C ILE A 125 13.40 -0.82 -7.22
N PRO A 126 14.33 -1.28 -6.36
CA PRO A 126 14.29 -2.63 -5.83
C PRO A 126 13.00 -2.89 -5.05
N LEU A 127 12.30 -3.98 -5.34
CA LEU A 127 11.04 -4.33 -4.66
C LEU A 127 11.22 -4.49 -3.14
N SER A 128 12.42 -4.86 -2.70
CA SER A 128 12.74 -5.08 -1.27
C SER A 128 12.71 -3.83 -0.39
N ILE A 129 12.74 -2.63 -0.98
CA ILE A 129 12.66 -1.37 -0.25
C ILE A 129 11.28 -0.70 -0.34
N ILE A 130 10.35 -1.33 -1.04
CA ILE A 130 9.01 -0.81 -1.23
C ILE A 130 8.14 -1.25 -0.04
N LYS A 131 7.52 -0.29 0.62
CA LYS A 131 6.56 -0.50 1.70
C LYS A 131 5.14 -0.66 1.17
N GLU A 132 4.76 0.21 0.24
CA GLU A 132 3.42 0.24 -0.33
C GLU A 132 3.47 0.87 -1.73
N VAL A 133 2.64 0.38 -2.64
CA VAL A 133 2.41 1.00 -3.95
C VAL A 133 0.94 1.36 -4.04
N GLN A 134 0.67 2.64 -4.30
CA GLN A 134 -0.68 3.15 -4.51
C GLN A 134 -0.85 3.47 -5.99
N VAL A 135 -1.89 2.92 -6.60
CA VAL A 135 -2.26 3.21 -7.98
C VAL A 135 -3.62 3.87 -8.01
N GLN A 136 -3.66 5.11 -8.42
CA GLN A 136 -4.87 5.87 -8.61
C GLN A 136 -5.19 5.94 -10.10
N THR A 137 -6.34 5.39 -10.50
CA THR A 137 -6.71 5.28 -11.92
C THR A 137 -7.83 6.24 -12.33
N GLY A 138 -8.25 7.13 -11.44
CA GLY A 138 -9.27 8.15 -11.71
C GLY A 138 -9.55 8.99 -10.47
N GLY A 139 -10.26 10.11 -10.63
CA GLY A 139 -10.57 11.02 -9.55
C GLY A 139 -9.35 11.79 -9.03
N PHE A 140 -8.48 12.23 -9.94
CA PHE A 140 -7.25 12.94 -9.58
C PHE A 140 -7.54 14.28 -8.94
N SER A 141 -6.81 14.62 -7.89
CA SER A 141 -6.84 15.95 -7.30
C SER A 141 -6.31 17.00 -8.29
N ALA A 142 -6.83 18.23 -8.21
CA ALA A 142 -6.42 19.33 -9.08
C ALA A 142 -4.95 19.76 -8.90
N GLU A 143 -4.29 19.31 -7.83
CA GLU A 143 -2.86 19.52 -7.59
C GLU A 143 -1.96 18.76 -8.58
N TYR A 144 -2.46 17.67 -9.15
CA TYR A 144 -1.74 16.89 -10.14
C TYR A 144 -2.01 17.42 -11.55
N GLY A 145 -1.12 18.26 -12.05
CA GLY A 145 -1.16 18.74 -13.44
C GLY A 145 -0.68 17.70 -14.45
N ASN A 146 -1.14 17.79 -15.71
CA ASN A 146 -0.69 16.98 -16.86
C ASN A 146 -0.89 15.45 -16.75
N ILE A 147 -1.76 14.97 -15.86
CA ILE A 147 -2.05 13.55 -15.71
C ILE A 147 -3.35 13.23 -16.44
N ARG A 148 -3.35 12.17 -17.24
CA ARG A 148 -4.53 11.73 -17.99
C ARG A 148 -4.93 10.29 -17.70
N SER A 149 -3.97 9.42 -17.35
CA SER A 149 -4.24 7.98 -17.23
C SER A 149 -4.12 7.44 -15.82
N GLY A 150 -3.12 7.84 -15.03
CA GLY A 150 -2.98 7.35 -13.67
C GLY A 150 -1.86 8.00 -12.88
N ILE A 151 -1.94 7.80 -11.55
CA ILE A 151 -0.88 8.15 -10.61
C ILE A 151 -0.42 6.87 -9.95
N VAL A 152 0.87 6.62 -9.95
CA VAL A 152 1.51 5.53 -9.22
C VAL A 152 2.43 6.15 -8.17
N ASN A 153 2.06 6.03 -6.91
CA ASN A 153 2.87 6.51 -5.79
C ASN A 153 3.51 5.32 -5.08
N ILE A 154 4.83 5.28 -5.07
CA ILE A 154 5.64 4.24 -4.45
C ILE A 154 6.15 4.79 -3.12
N VAL A 155 5.78 4.15 -2.04
CA VAL A 155 6.23 4.50 -0.69
C VAL A 155 7.36 3.56 -0.31
N LEU A 156 8.48 4.13 0.09
CA LEU A 156 9.65 3.36 0.50
C LEU A 156 9.57 2.98 1.99
N ASP A 157 10.18 1.87 2.34
CA ASP A 157 10.32 1.46 3.73
C ASP A 157 11.38 2.34 4.42
N GLU A 158 11.07 2.79 5.62
CA GLU A 158 12.00 3.57 6.43
C GLU A 158 12.93 2.65 7.19
N GLY A 159 14.22 3.01 7.25
CA GLY A 159 15.19 2.30 8.05
C GLY A 159 14.88 2.37 9.56
N ASP A 160 15.00 1.24 10.26
CA ASP A 160 14.86 1.19 11.71
C ASP A 160 16.16 1.67 12.39
N LYS A 161 16.05 2.67 13.26
CA LYS A 161 17.20 3.21 14.02
C LYS A 161 17.76 2.23 15.06
N LYS A 162 16.99 1.19 15.40
CA LYS A 162 17.35 0.24 16.48
C LYS A 162 17.72 -1.15 15.98
N LYS A 163 17.39 -1.49 14.73
CA LYS A 163 17.61 -2.85 14.19
C LYS A 163 18.11 -2.76 12.76
N TYR A 164 19.06 -3.62 12.45
CA TYR A 164 19.48 -3.86 11.07
C TYR A 164 18.50 -4.84 10.44
N ARG A 165 17.98 -4.52 9.27
CA ARG A 165 17.19 -5.42 8.42
C ARG A 165 17.92 -5.61 7.12
N GLY A 166 17.92 -6.81 6.58
CA GLY A 166 18.52 -7.12 5.30
C GLY A 166 17.91 -8.39 4.75
N GLY A 167 17.76 -8.47 3.43
CA GLY A 167 17.33 -9.64 2.72
C GLY A 167 18.37 -10.07 1.69
N PHE A 168 18.54 -11.37 1.50
CA PHE A 168 19.36 -11.92 0.43
C PHE A 168 18.49 -12.89 -0.38
N LYS A 169 18.34 -12.61 -1.69
CA LYS A 169 17.57 -13.43 -2.60
C LYS A 169 18.50 -14.04 -3.63
N TYR A 170 18.62 -15.37 -3.64
CA TYR A 170 19.38 -16.10 -4.64
C TYR A 170 18.45 -16.92 -5.53
N ARG A 171 18.54 -16.71 -6.83
CA ARG A 171 17.82 -17.50 -7.82
C ARG A 171 18.80 -18.27 -8.68
N HIS A 172 18.56 -19.56 -8.85
CA HIS A 172 19.30 -20.42 -9.75
C HIS A 172 18.33 -21.08 -10.71
N SER A 173 18.52 -20.83 -12.00
CA SER A 173 17.82 -21.57 -13.06
C SER A 173 18.82 -22.49 -13.74
N PRO A 174 18.70 -23.82 -13.54
CA PRO A 174 19.56 -24.76 -14.27
C PRO A 174 19.26 -24.62 -15.77
N PRO A 175 20.28 -24.72 -16.65
CA PRO A 175 20.07 -24.68 -18.08
C PRO A 175 19.15 -25.82 -18.49
N ALA A 176 18.03 -25.49 -19.14
CA ALA A 176 17.15 -26.50 -19.71
C ALA A 176 17.91 -27.23 -20.81
N PRO A 177 17.88 -28.59 -20.87
CA PRO A 177 18.47 -29.31 -21.97
C PRO A 177 17.82 -28.87 -23.28
N LYS A 178 18.64 -28.38 -24.22
CA LYS A 178 18.16 -28.02 -25.55
C LYS A 178 17.68 -29.34 -26.22
N HIS A 179 16.37 -29.46 -26.37
CA HIS A 179 15.83 -30.44 -27.30
C HIS A 179 16.10 -29.95 -28.71
N PHE A 180 17.13 -30.48 -29.35
CA PHE A 180 17.26 -30.43 -30.80
C PHE A 180 16.24 -31.44 -31.35
N GLY A 181 15.12 -30.96 -31.85
CA GLY A 181 14.22 -31.69 -32.72
C GLY A 181 14.53 -31.38 -34.18
#